data_9a20066d1bd8652d1574ad164de18682
#
_entry.id   9a20066d1bd8652d1574ad164de18682
#
_cell.length_a   1.000
_cell.length_b   1.000
_cell.length_c   1.000
_cell.angle_alpha   90.00
_cell.angle_beta   90.00
_cell.angle_gamma   90.00
#
_symmetry.space_group_name_H-M   'P 1'
#
loop_
_entity.id
_entity.type
_entity.pdbx_description
1 polymer ?
#
loop_
_entity_poly.entity_id
_entity_poly.type
_entity_poly.pdbx_seq_one_letter_code
_entity_poly.pdbx_strand_id
1 'polypeptide(L)'
;MNKILVIGGGAMGSAFTIPCIDNNNKVTITEPYSKKFIKDLSSKSKFHSSLKINLSKKLKFRDFSLELLQEKFDLIVIALSLSGINFIGEKLKKLKIKTPKHVLTKG
;
A
#
# COMPACT_ATOMS: atom_id res chain seq x y z
N MET A 1 -4.23 16.08 -7.93
CA MET A 1 -4.40 15.11 -6.82
C MET A 1 -4.60 13.72 -7.42
N ASN A 2 -3.71 12.80 -7.11
CA ASN A 2 -3.79 11.42 -7.59
C ASN A 2 -4.30 10.49 -6.50
N LYS A 3 -4.93 9.39 -6.92
CA LYS A 3 -5.31 8.29 -6.03
C LYS A 3 -4.27 7.19 -6.14
N ILE A 4 -3.61 6.88 -5.03
CA ILE A 4 -2.51 5.92 -4.99
C ILE A 4 -2.89 4.76 -4.08
N LEU A 5 -2.69 3.54 -4.57
CA LEU A 5 -2.80 2.32 -3.77
C LEU A 5 -1.41 1.81 -3.46
N VAL A 6 -1.09 1.65 -2.18
CA VAL A 6 0.16 1.03 -1.74
C VAL A 6 -0.15 -0.37 -1.23
N ILE A 7 0.47 -1.37 -1.83
CA ILE A 7 0.32 -2.77 -1.43
C ILE A 7 1.59 -3.17 -0.68
N GLY A 8 1.46 -3.32 0.62
CA GLY A 8 2.57 -3.63 1.52
C GLY A 8 2.65 -2.63 2.65
N GLY A 9 2.37 -3.07 3.87
CA GLY A 9 2.29 -2.23 5.07
C GLY A 9 3.55 -2.21 5.92
N GLY A 10 4.64 -2.80 5.43
CA GLY A 10 5.92 -2.77 6.13
C GLY A 10 6.54 -1.38 6.12
N ALA A 11 7.77 -1.28 6.66
CA ALA A 11 8.44 0.01 6.81
C ALA A 11 8.59 0.75 5.47
N MET A 12 8.97 0.03 4.41
CA MET A 12 9.20 0.64 3.09
C MET A 12 7.93 1.22 2.49
N GLY A 13 6.85 0.42 2.46
CA GLY A 13 5.57 0.88 1.90
C GLY A 13 4.94 1.98 2.72
N SER A 14 4.97 1.85 4.04
CA SER A 14 4.40 2.86 4.94
C SER A 14 5.18 4.17 4.88
N ALA A 15 6.51 4.13 4.83
CA ALA A 15 7.33 5.34 4.67
C ALA A 15 7.05 6.05 3.35
N PHE A 16 6.79 5.29 2.29
CA PHE A 16 6.48 5.87 0.98
C PHE A 16 5.19 6.68 0.98
N THR A 17 4.24 6.35 1.87
CA THR A 17 2.97 7.09 1.95
C THR A 17 3.16 8.53 2.42
N ILE A 18 4.22 8.80 3.18
CA ILE A 18 4.42 10.11 3.81
C ILE A 18 4.58 11.22 2.78
N PRO A 19 5.57 11.15 1.84
CA PRO A 19 5.68 12.20 0.83
C PRO A 19 4.46 12.25 -0.11
N CYS A 20 3.81 11.12 -0.35
CA CYS A 20 2.63 11.09 -1.20
C CYS A 20 1.50 11.92 -0.59
N ILE A 21 1.24 11.77 0.70
CA ILE A 21 0.22 12.53 1.42
C ILE A 21 0.63 14.00 1.52
N ASP A 22 1.90 14.27 1.79
CA ASP A 22 2.42 15.64 1.87
C ASP A 22 2.24 16.40 0.56
N ASN A 23 2.21 15.68 -0.57
CA ASN A 23 1.97 16.24 -1.89
C ASN A 23 0.49 16.19 -2.31
N ASN A 24 -0.42 16.11 -1.34
CA ASN A 24 -1.87 16.14 -1.55
C ASN A 24 -2.46 14.98 -2.34
N ASN A 25 -1.79 13.84 -2.38
CA ASN A 25 -2.38 12.64 -2.98
C ASN A 25 -3.28 11.93 -1.98
N LYS A 26 -4.31 11.26 -2.49
CA LYS A 26 -5.15 10.36 -1.70
C LYS A 26 -4.49 8.99 -1.69
N VAL A 27 -4.07 8.53 -0.52
CA VAL A 27 -3.34 7.27 -0.40
C VAL A 27 -4.15 6.26 0.38
N THR A 28 -4.31 5.10 -0.21
CA THR A 28 -4.87 3.90 0.43
C THR A 28 -3.74 2.89 0.56
N ILE A 29 -3.60 2.28 1.72
CA ILE A 29 -2.63 1.24 1.96
C ILE A 29 -3.35 -0.06 2.31
N THR A 30 -2.83 -1.18 1.82
CA THR A 30 -3.32 -2.51 2.13
C THR A 30 -2.14 -3.43 2.42
N GLU A 31 -2.38 -4.46 3.22
CA GLU A 31 -1.34 -5.43 3.59
C GLU A 31 -1.90 -6.84 3.42
N PRO A 32 -1.43 -7.61 2.42
CA PRO A 32 -1.98 -8.94 2.16
C PRO A 32 -1.48 -10.05 3.08
N TYR A 33 -0.38 -9.84 3.81
CA TYR A 33 0.27 -10.95 4.52
C TYR A 33 0.45 -10.75 6.02
N SER A 34 0.97 -9.60 6.45
CA SER A 34 1.40 -9.41 7.84
C SER A 34 0.26 -8.97 8.76
N LYS A 35 -0.17 -9.84 9.65
CA LYS A 35 -1.17 -9.51 10.66
C LYS A 35 -0.73 -8.35 11.56
N LYS A 36 0.58 -8.26 11.83
CA LYS A 36 1.15 -7.17 12.63
C LYS A 36 0.90 -5.82 11.97
N PHE A 37 1.20 -5.70 10.69
CA PHE A 37 1.02 -4.45 9.96
C PHE A 37 -0.45 -4.13 9.71
N ILE A 38 -1.28 -5.15 9.51
CA ILE A 38 -2.73 -4.94 9.43
C ILE A 38 -3.24 -4.31 10.74
N LYS A 39 -2.80 -4.83 11.88
CA LYS A 39 -3.18 -4.30 13.19
C LYS A 39 -2.71 -2.85 13.36
N ASP A 40 -1.45 -2.57 13.01
CA ASP A 40 -0.87 -1.22 13.11
C ASP A 40 -1.68 -0.22 12.28
N LEU A 41 -1.94 -0.56 11.00
CA LEU A 41 -2.56 0.34 10.05
C LEU A 41 -4.06 0.53 10.29
N SER A 42 -4.74 -0.47 10.85
CA SER A 42 -6.17 -0.38 11.15
C SER A 42 -6.46 0.31 12.48
N SER A 43 -5.44 0.56 13.30
CA SER A 43 -5.63 1.25 14.58
C SER A 43 -5.94 2.73 14.37
N LYS A 44 -6.58 3.35 15.37
CA LYS A 44 -6.90 4.79 15.32
C LYS A 44 -5.66 5.67 15.21
N SER A 45 -4.62 5.31 15.96
CA SER A 45 -3.38 6.10 16.01
C SER A 45 -2.49 5.85 14.80
N LYS A 46 -2.69 4.74 14.08
CA LYS A 46 -1.82 4.29 13.00
C LYS A 46 -0.35 4.31 13.40
N PHE A 47 -0.06 3.91 14.64
CA PHE A 47 1.33 3.79 15.08
C PHE A 47 1.98 2.61 14.40
N HIS A 48 3.01 2.89 13.58
CA HIS A 48 3.71 1.85 12.84
C HIS A 48 4.85 1.29 13.69
N SER A 49 4.77 0.02 14.05
CA SER A 49 5.71 -0.60 15.01
C SER A 49 7.14 -0.64 14.52
N SER A 50 7.37 -0.76 13.21
CA SER A 50 8.72 -0.80 12.64
C SER A 50 9.30 0.59 12.44
N LEU A 51 8.50 1.56 12.04
CA LEU A 51 8.93 2.95 11.86
C LEU A 51 8.92 3.75 13.16
N LYS A 52 8.19 3.28 14.17
CA LYS A 52 8.03 3.92 15.48
C LYS A 52 7.50 5.36 15.37
N ILE A 53 6.59 5.57 14.44
CA ILE A 53 5.90 6.85 14.25
C ILE A 53 4.42 6.61 14.01
N ASN A 54 3.61 7.63 14.26
CA ASN A 54 2.21 7.61 13.87
C ASN A 54 2.11 8.08 12.42
N LEU A 55 1.45 7.29 11.58
CA LEU A 55 1.21 7.68 10.20
C LEU A 55 0.05 8.68 10.12
N SER A 56 -0.07 9.37 9.01
CA SER A 56 -1.07 10.41 8.82
C SER A 56 -2.49 9.88 8.98
N LYS A 57 -3.36 10.66 9.61
CA LYS A 57 -4.79 10.36 9.68
C LYS A 57 -5.46 10.36 8.31
N LYS A 58 -4.83 11.00 7.32
CA LYS A 58 -5.31 11.01 5.93
C LYS A 58 -5.03 9.70 5.19
N LEU A 59 -4.13 8.87 5.71
CA LEU A 59 -3.85 7.56 5.16
C LEU A 59 -5.03 6.63 5.45
N LYS A 60 -5.60 6.04 4.39
CA LYS A 60 -6.68 5.07 4.54
C LYS A 60 -6.13 3.67 4.48
N PHE A 61 -6.51 2.84 5.44
CA PHE A 61 -6.24 1.41 5.39
C PHE A 61 -7.48 0.68 4.89
N ARG A 62 -7.28 -0.26 3.97
CA ARG A 62 -8.34 -1.17 3.51
C ARG A 62 -7.79 -2.59 3.46
N ASP A 63 -8.63 -3.54 3.83
CA ASP A 63 -8.28 -4.95 3.75
C ASP A 63 -8.01 -5.34 2.30
N PHE A 64 -7.02 -6.21 2.11
CA PHE A 64 -6.67 -6.68 0.78
C PHE A 64 -7.81 -7.51 0.16
N SER A 65 -8.19 -7.18 -1.06
CA SER A 65 -9.22 -7.90 -1.80
C SER A 65 -9.01 -7.70 -3.30
N LEU A 66 -9.60 -8.58 -4.10
CA LEU A 66 -9.56 -8.43 -5.56
C LEU A 66 -10.38 -7.21 -6.00
N GLU A 67 -11.47 -6.91 -5.29
CA GLU A 67 -12.27 -5.71 -5.57
C GLU A 67 -11.45 -4.44 -5.38
N LEU A 68 -10.62 -4.38 -4.33
CA LEU A 68 -9.75 -3.24 -4.09
C LEU A 68 -8.80 -3.00 -5.27
N LEU A 69 -8.22 -4.07 -5.81
CA LEU A 69 -7.32 -3.97 -6.95
C LEU A 69 -7.99 -3.44 -8.22
N GLN A 70 -9.30 -3.59 -8.31
CA GLN A 70 -10.08 -3.18 -9.48
C GLN A 70 -10.63 -1.76 -9.37
N GLU A 71 -10.48 -1.11 -8.22
CA GLU A 71 -10.89 0.28 -8.07
C GLU A 71 -10.00 1.20 -8.89
N LYS A 72 -10.50 2.38 -9.21
CA LYS A 72 -9.75 3.34 -10.01
C LYS A 72 -8.66 4.01 -9.17
N PHE A 73 -7.43 3.62 -9.41
CA PHE A 73 -6.24 4.29 -8.88
C PHE A 73 -5.42 4.85 -10.03
N ASP A 74 -4.70 5.92 -9.77
CA ASP A 74 -3.79 6.52 -10.75
C ASP A 74 -2.43 5.83 -10.73
N LEU A 75 -2.08 5.21 -9.60
CA LEU A 75 -0.82 4.50 -9.42
C LEU A 75 -1.01 3.38 -8.40
N ILE A 76 -0.43 2.22 -8.69
CA ILE A 76 -0.33 1.11 -7.74
C ILE A 76 1.13 0.92 -7.39
N VAL A 77 1.46 1.01 -6.11
CA VAL A 77 2.82 0.82 -5.59
C VAL A 77 2.88 -0.54 -4.88
N ILE A 78 3.83 -1.37 -5.27
CA ILE A 78 4.00 -2.70 -4.68
C ILE A 78 5.27 -2.70 -3.84
N ALA A 79 5.11 -2.83 -2.52
CA ALA A 79 6.20 -2.78 -1.54
C ALA A 79 6.23 -4.06 -0.73
N LEU A 80 6.54 -5.16 -1.39
CA LEU A 80 6.52 -6.51 -0.82
C LEU A 80 7.85 -7.22 -1.08
N SER A 81 8.01 -8.41 -0.50
CA SER A 81 9.11 -9.30 -0.86
C SER A 81 8.96 -9.76 -2.31
N LEU A 82 10.01 -10.35 -2.89
CA LEU A 82 9.99 -10.79 -4.28
C LEU A 82 8.82 -11.74 -4.57
N SER A 83 8.57 -12.71 -3.68
CA SER A 83 7.46 -13.64 -3.86
C SER A 83 6.11 -12.91 -3.82
N GLY A 84 5.96 -11.91 -2.96
CA GLY A 84 4.76 -11.08 -2.88
C GLY A 84 4.57 -10.24 -4.13
N ILE A 85 5.65 -9.67 -4.66
CA ILE A 85 5.62 -8.90 -5.91
C ILE A 85 5.11 -9.78 -7.05
N ASN A 86 5.63 -10.99 -7.15
CA ASN A 86 5.20 -11.94 -8.20
C ASN A 86 3.74 -12.32 -8.05
N PHE A 87 3.30 -12.60 -6.82
CA PHE A 87 1.91 -12.95 -6.54
C PHE A 87 0.95 -11.83 -6.95
N ILE A 88 1.23 -10.61 -6.52
CA ILE A 88 0.39 -9.45 -6.85
C ILE A 88 0.45 -9.14 -8.34
N GLY A 89 1.64 -9.22 -8.95
CA GLY A 89 1.81 -8.99 -10.37
C GLY A 89 0.95 -9.92 -11.23
N GLU A 90 0.88 -11.20 -10.84
CA GLU A 90 0.03 -12.16 -11.54
C GLU A 90 -1.46 -11.85 -11.36
N LYS A 91 -1.88 -11.43 -10.16
CA LYS A 91 -3.27 -11.02 -9.92
C LYS A 91 -3.66 -9.83 -10.79
N LEU A 92 -2.80 -8.81 -10.84
CA LEU A 92 -3.04 -7.63 -11.65
C LEU A 92 -3.13 -7.98 -13.14
N LYS A 93 -2.28 -8.89 -13.60
CA LYS A 93 -2.29 -9.37 -14.97
C LYS A 93 -3.58 -10.11 -15.31
N LYS A 94 -4.01 -11.03 -14.44
CA LYS A 94 -5.24 -11.79 -14.61
C LYS A 94 -6.48 -10.89 -14.63
N LEU A 95 -6.49 -9.87 -13.81
CA LEU A 95 -7.58 -8.89 -13.75
C LEU A 95 -7.50 -7.85 -14.86
N LYS A 96 -6.45 -7.89 -15.68
CA LYS A 96 -6.20 -6.95 -16.77
C LYS A 96 -6.17 -5.50 -16.31
N ILE A 97 -5.54 -5.27 -15.14
CA ILE A 97 -5.38 -3.94 -14.56
C ILE A 97 -4.32 -3.18 -15.35
N LYS A 98 -4.70 -2.03 -15.92
CA LYS A 98 -3.80 -1.21 -16.74
C LYS A 98 -3.20 -0.03 -15.98
N THR A 99 -3.59 0.18 -14.73
CA THR A 99 -3.04 1.23 -13.88
C THR A 99 -1.51 1.11 -13.83
N PRO A 100 -0.76 2.22 -13.97
CA PRO A 100 0.69 2.19 -13.82
C PRO A 100 1.09 1.60 -12.47
N LYS A 101 2.17 0.80 -12.48
CA LYS A 101 2.67 0.12 -11.30
C LYS A 101 4.10 0.54 -11.02
N HIS A 102 4.41 0.75 -9.76
CA HIS A 102 5.75 1.06 -9.29
C HIS A 102 6.12 0.05 -8.21
N VAL A 103 7.25 -0.62 -8.39
CA VAL A 103 7.73 -1.63 -7.44
C VAL A 103 8.83 -1.00 -6.59
N LEU A 104 8.64 -1.02 -5.27
CA LEU A 104 9.66 -0.61 -4.33
C LEU A 104 10.49 -1.85 -3.96
N THR A 105 11.79 -1.74 -4.13
CA THR A 105 12.71 -2.82 -3.79
C THR A 105 13.74 -2.31 -2.79
N LYS A 106 14.20 -3.19 -1.90
CA LYS A 106 15.37 -2.91 -1.09
C LYS A 106 16.57 -2.98 -2.03
N GLY A 107 17.10 -1.81 -2.33
CA GLY A 107 18.24 -1.65 -3.21
C GLY A 107 19.52 -2.23 -2.67
#